data_abb62bc2e7d7c455261a5a8bd233978e
#
_entry.id   abb62bc2e7d7c455261a5a8bd233978e
#
_cell.length_a   1.000
_cell.length_b   1.000
_cell.length_c   1.000
_cell.angle_alpha   90.00
_cell.angle_beta   90.00
_cell.angle_gamma   90.00
#
_symmetry.space_group_name_H-M   'P 1'
#
loop_
_entity.id
_entity.type
_entity.pdbx_description
1 polymer ?
#
loop_
_entity_poly.entity_id
_entity_poly.type
_entity_poly.pdbx_seq_one_letter_code
_entity_poly.pdbx_strand_id
1 'polypeptide(L)'
;SPATRPAYSVLENKKLNDETTYDITVDGKYVYYLSKDDQEKYSLKRMNLEDEKVETIYNEQCEFFINDQFIYLSNGSQILQMNKENLETKTIKEVENRTMVLVGNKIIYASSTKVNCMNLSGKDDHVLFKNVVARNLQVLGNDIFMEGYEQSDGETFCVFNNEGQRYYLGENQTETFENVQDA
;
A
#
# COMPACT_ATOMS: atom_id res chain seq x y z
N SER A 1 19.71 -28.62 -19.96
CA SER A 1 20.56 -28.17 -18.83
C SER A 1 19.82 -27.06 -18.08
N PRO A 2 19.52 -27.19 -16.80
CA PRO A 2 18.94 -26.09 -16.05
C PRO A 2 19.99 -24.96 -15.97
N ALA A 3 19.56 -23.76 -16.37
CA ALA A 3 20.40 -22.58 -16.25
C ALA A 3 20.73 -22.36 -14.76
N THR A 4 21.98 -22.55 -14.41
CA THR A 4 22.48 -22.21 -13.07
C THR A 4 22.33 -20.70 -12.88
N ARG A 5 21.47 -20.27 -11.96
CA ARG A 5 21.47 -18.88 -11.50
C ARG A 5 22.87 -18.52 -11.01
N PRO A 6 23.44 -17.39 -11.44
CA PRO A 6 24.71 -16.96 -10.88
C PRO A 6 24.54 -16.79 -9.37
N ALA A 7 25.48 -17.33 -8.61
CA ALA A 7 25.53 -17.10 -7.17
C ALA A 7 25.87 -15.62 -6.94
N TYR A 8 24.91 -14.88 -6.36
CA TYR A 8 25.19 -13.53 -5.90
C TYR A 8 26.00 -13.62 -4.61
N SER A 9 27.24 -13.17 -4.65
CA SER A 9 28.00 -12.93 -3.43
C SER A 9 27.76 -11.50 -2.97
N VAL A 10 27.41 -11.30 -1.69
CA VAL A 10 27.43 -9.99 -1.09
C VAL A 10 28.90 -9.61 -0.90
N LEU A 11 29.38 -8.72 -1.74
CA LEU A 11 30.79 -8.28 -1.73
C LEU A 11 31.05 -7.24 -0.65
N GLU A 12 30.04 -6.46 -0.29
CA GLU A 12 30.13 -5.38 0.69
C GLU A 12 28.79 -5.16 1.39
N ASN A 13 28.85 -4.98 2.73
CA ASN A 13 27.71 -4.55 3.54
C ASN A 13 27.97 -3.10 3.96
N LYS A 14 27.12 -2.18 3.50
CA LYS A 14 27.17 -0.79 3.89
C LYS A 14 25.90 -0.40 4.64
N LYS A 15 26.07 0.11 5.86
CA LYS A 15 24.97 0.69 6.63
C LYS A 15 24.69 2.10 6.11
N LEU A 16 23.44 2.38 5.72
CA LEU A 16 23.06 3.66 5.15
C LEU A 16 22.54 4.66 6.19
N ASN A 17 21.95 4.19 7.29
CA ASN A 17 21.48 5.05 8.40
C ASN A 17 21.53 4.31 9.74
N ASP A 18 21.32 5.06 10.83
CA ASP A 18 21.23 4.57 12.22
C ASP A 18 19.80 4.61 12.78
N GLU A 19 18.83 4.99 11.94
CA GLU A 19 17.42 5.12 12.34
C GLU A 19 16.69 3.78 12.29
N THR A 20 15.65 3.65 13.09
CA THR A 20 14.69 2.55 12.92
C THR A 20 13.90 2.78 11.64
N THR A 21 14.02 1.85 10.70
CA THR A 21 13.53 2.01 9.33
C THR A 21 12.48 0.96 9.00
N TYR A 22 11.40 1.39 8.35
CA TYR A 22 10.29 0.57 7.90
C TYR A 22 9.96 0.87 6.44
N ASP A 23 9.24 -0.05 5.78
CA ASP A 23 8.58 0.16 4.48
C ASP A 23 9.52 0.72 3.39
N ILE A 24 10.60 0.02 3.16
CA ILE A 24 11.62 0.43 2.20
C ILE A 24 11.15 0.19 0.76
N THR A 25 11.24 1.23 -0.06
CA THR A 25 10.95 1.16 -1.50
C THR A 25 12.03 1.88 -2.30
N VAL A 26 12.50 1.26 -3.37
CA VAL A 26 13.48 1.88 -4.29
C VAL A 26 12.76 2.35 -5.55
N ASP A 27 13.00 3.60 -5.93
CA ASP A 27 12.51 4.18 -7.18
C ASP A 27 13.57 5.10 -7.79
N GLY A 28 14.03 4.73 -8.98
CA GLY A 28 15.12 5.42 -9.65
C GLY A 28 16.39 5.45 -8.78
N LYS A 29 16.87 6.66 -8.49
CA LYS A 29 18.05 6.88 -7.66
C LYS A 29 17.76 7.08 -6.16
N TYR A 30 16.51 6.95 -5.75
CA TYR A 30 16.08 7.17 -4.38
C TYR A 30 15.67 5.87 -3.67
N VAL A 31 16.03 5.79 -2.40
CA VAL A 31 15.40 4.90 -1.44
C VAL A 31 14.42 5.72 -0.60
N TYR A 32 13.16 5.29 -0.60
CA TYR A 32 12.10 5.86 0.24
C TYR A 32 11.86 4.92 1.43
N TYR A 33 11.71 5.49 2.61
CA TYR A 33 11.49 4.70 3.82
C TYR A 33 10.81 5.51 4.92
N LEU A 34 10.03 4.83 5.74
CA LEU A 34 9.58 5.40 7.02
C LEU A 34 10.69 5.26 8.03
N SER A 35 10.97 6.31 8.77
CA SER A 35 11.83 6.27 9.94
C SER A 35 11.04 6.64 11.19
N LYS A 36 11.51 6.13 12.32
CA LYS A 36 10.98 6.42 13.63
C LYS A 36 12.13 6.91 14.53
N ASP A 37 11.97 8.08 15.09
CA ASP A 37 12.96 8.65 15.99
C ASP A 37 12.85 8.13 17.43
N ASP A 38 13.74 8.54 18.32
CA ASP A 38 13.77 8.16 19.72
C ASP A 38 12.54 8.65 20.52
N GLN A 39 11.76 9.59 19.96
CA GLN A 39 10.53 10.09 20.53
C GLN A 39 9.28 9.42 19.96
N GLU A 40 9.46 8.29 19.27
CA GLU A 40 8.38 7.54 18.63
C GLU A 40 7.68 8.28 17.47
N LYS A 41 8.30 9.33 16.92
CA LYS A 41 7.74 10.08 15.78
C LYS A 41 8.17 9.48 14.47
N TYR A 42 7.19 9.30 13.60
CA TYR A 42 7.40 8.82 12.23
C TYR A 42 7.63 9.97 11.26
N SER A 43 8.45 9.69 10.26
CA SER A 43 8.58 10.52 9.06
C SER A 43 8.88 9.67 7.84
N LEU A 44 8.37 10.10 6.70
CA LEU A 44 8.77 9.55 5.41
C LEU A 44 9.98 10.30 4.89
N LYS A 45 11.02 9.57 4.61
CA LYS A 45 12.29 10.10 4.11
C LYS A 45 12.65 9.49 2.76
N ARG A 46 13.47 10.21 2.01
CA ARG A 46 14.15 9.66 0.85
C ARG A 46 15.65 9.94 0.92
N MET A 47 16.42 8.96 0.50
CA MET A 47 17.87 9.07 0.37
C MET A 47 18.25 8.96 -1.10
N ASN A 48 19.03 9.89 -1.60
CA ASN A 48 19.64 9.78 -2.91
C ASN A 48 20.82 8.79 -2.84
N LEU A 49 20.78 7.74 -3.64
CA LEU A 49 21.81 6.68 -3.63
C LEU A 49 23.15 7.12 -4.22
N GLU A 50 23.20 8.22 -4.97
CA GLU A 50 24.43 8.73 -5.57
C GLU A 50 25.28 9.52 -4.57
N ASP A 51 24.66 10.39 -3.78
CA ASP A 51 25.36 11.29 -2.84
C ASP A 51 24.98 11.06 -1.37
N GLU A 52 24.07 10.10 -1.11
CA GLU A 52 23.59 9.70 0.21
C GLU A 52 22.89 10.82 1.01
N LYS A 53 22.49 11.89 0.34
CA LYS A 53 21.70 12.95 0.98
C LYS A 53 20.30 12.46 1.33
N VAL A 54 19.88 12.75 2.56
CA VAL A 54 18.58 12.41 3.10
C VAL A 54 17.69 13.65 3.18
N GLU A 55 16.47 13.49 2.74
CA GLU A 55 15.41 14.50 2.81
C GLU A 55 14.21 13.92 3.56
N THR A 56 13.67 14.66 4.53
CA THR A 56 12.37 14.36 5.11
C THR A 56 11.30 14.97 4.22
N ILE A 57 10.41 14.14 3.68
CA ILE A 57 9.39 14.57 2.73
C ILE A 57 7.98 14.60 3.32
N TYR A 58 7.74 13.88 4.42
CA TYR A 58 6.47 13.89 5.14
C TYR A 58 6.68 13.60 6.64
N ASN A 59 5.98 14.30 7.56
CA ASN A 59 6.27 14.28 8.99
C ASN A 59 5.26 13.51 9.84
N GLU A 60 4.57 12.55 9.25
CA GLU A 60 3.61 11.69 9.94
C GLU A 60 3.81 10.23 9.55
N GLN A 61 3.26 9.33 10.36
CA GLN A 61 3.12 7.93 9.96
C GLN A 61 2.19 7.84 8.76
N CYS A 62 2.61 7.11 7.73
CA CYS A 62 1.79 6.91 6.55
C CYS A 62 2.10 5.58 5.87
N GLU A 63 1.15 5.09 5.09
CA GLU A 63 1.42 4.18 3.98
C GLU A 63 1.77 5.02 2.75
N PHE A 64 2.63 4.52 1.89
CA PHE A 64 2.99 5.22 0.67
C PHE A 64 3.18 4.28 -0.51
N PHE A 65 2.82 4.77 -1.68
CA PHE A 65 2.95 4.08 -2.97
C PHE A 65 3.48 5.06 -4.00
N ILE A 66 4.35 4.59 -4.88
CA ILE A 66 5.06 5.43 -5.85
C ILE A 66 4.72 4.97 -7.26
N ASN A 67 4.40 5.92 -8.13
CA ASN A 67 4.36 5.74 -9.57
C ASN A 67 5.41 6.63 -10.27
N ASP A 68 5.34 6.76 -11.58
CA ASP A 68 6.34 7.49 -12.34
C ASP A 68 6.49 8.97 -11.93
N GLN A 69 5.40 9.63 -11.51
CA GLN A 69 5.38 11.07 -11.24
C GLN A 69 5.09 11.42 -9.78
N PHE A 70 4.38 10.56 -9.06
CA PHE A 70 3.81 10.90 -7.76
C PHE A 70 4.09 9.85 -6.70
N ILE A 71 4.06 10.32 -5.45
CA ILE A 71 3.95 9.52 -4.25
C ILE A 71 2.52 9.71 -3.73
N TYR A 72 1.82 8.61 -3.50
CA TYR A 72 0.50 8.61 -2.86
C TYR A 72 0.66 8.21 -1.41
N LEU A 73 0.13 9.01 -0.51
CA LEU A 73 0.27 8.85 0.93
C LEU A 73 -1.09 8.66 1.57
N SER A 74 -1.17 7.78 2.56
CA SER A 74 -2.31 7.68 3.47
C SER A 74 -1.84 7.83 4.91
N ASN A 75 -2.37 8.81 5.63
CA ASN A 75 -2.09 9.02 7.05
C ASN A 75 -3.21 8.51 7.98
N GLY A 76 -4.16 7.74 7.43
CA GLY A 76 -5.32 7.23 8.17
C GLY A 76 -6.54 8.14 8.14
N SER A 77 -6.40 9.43 7.87
CA SER A 77 -7.49 10.42 7.80
C SER A 77 -7.63 11.08 6.43
N GLN A 78 -6.58 11.02 5.64
CA GLN A 78 -6.50 11.64 4.31
C GLN A 78 -5.71 10.76 3.37
N ILE A 79 -6.02 10.84 2.09
CA ILE A 79 -5.20 10.34 0.99
C ILE A 79 -4.65 11.54 0.24
N LEU A 80 -3.33 11.58 0.09
CA LEU A 80 -2.56 12.70 -0.43
C LEU A 80 -1.81 12.28 -1.68
N GLN A 81 -1.57 13.24 -2.57
CA GLN A 81 -0.69 13.09 -3.73
C GLN A 81 0.46 14.08 -3.60
N MET A 82 1.68 13.58 -3.67
CA MET A 82 2.90 14.38 -3.62
C MET A 82 3.67 14.23 -4.94
N ASN A 83 4.06 15.35 -5.55
CA ASN A 83 4.91 15.33 -6.72
C ASN A 83 6.34 14.93 -6.32
N LYS A 84 6.94 13.96 -7.05
CA LYS A 84 8.29 13.45 -6.73
C LYS A 84 9.41 14.48 -6.94
N GLU A 85 9.23 15.42 -7.86
CA GLU A 85 10.28 16.39 -8.19
C GLU A 85 10.30 17.56 -7.22
N ASN A 86 9.16 18.22 -7.03
CA ASN A 86 9.06 19.46 -6.25
C ASN A 86 8.45 19.28 -4.85
N LEU A 87 7.98 18.06 -4.52
CA LEU A 87 7.34 17.67 -3.26
C LEU A 87 6.05 18.44 -2.93
N GLU A 88 5.47 19.13 -3.91
CA GLU A 88 4.16 19.75 -3.74
C GLU A 88 3.12 18.66 -3.45
N THR A 89 2.38 18.86 -2.37
CA THR A 89 1.43 17.89 -1.84
C THR A 89 0.02 18.48 -1.83
N LYS A 90 -0.93 17.67 -2.27
CA LYS A 90 -2.36 18.01 -2.19
C LYS A 90 -3.17 16.85 -1.65
N THR A 91 -4.21 17.18 -0.89
CA THR A 91 -5.21 16.19 -0.48
C THR A 91 -6.10 15.85 -1.67
N ILE A 92 -6.19 14.56 -1.99
CA ILE A 92 -7.11 14.06 -3.03
C ILE A 92 -8.39 13.49 -2.45
N LYS A 93 -8.35 13.05 -1.19
CA LYS A 93 -9.54 12.56 -0.47
C LYS A 93 -9.40 12.76 1.04
N GLU A 94 -10.42 13.34 1.64
CA GLU A 94 -10.64 13.37 3.09
C GLU A 94 -11.47 12.13 3.45
N VAL A 95 -10.85 11.13 4.04
CA VAL A 95 -11.51 9.89 4.43
C VAL A 95 -10.70 9.13 5.47
N GLU A 96 -11.35 8.69 6.53
CA GLU A 96 -10.74 7.72 7.44
C GLU A 96 -10.53 6.40 6.70
N ASN A 97 -9.30 5.93 6.72
CA ASN A 97 -8.94 4.70 6.05
C ASN A 97 -7.91 3.91 6.87
N ARG A 98 -7.93 2.60 6.77
CA ARG A 98 -6.98 1.72 7.47
C ARG A 98 -5.78 1.38 6.63
N THR A 99 -6.01 1.21 5.35
CA THR A 99 -4.99 0.79 4.39
C THR A 99 -5.40 1.17 2.98
N MET A 100 -4.44 1.33 2.11
CA MET A 100 -4.68 1.55 0.68
C MET A 100 -3.65 0.82 -0.17
N VAL A 101 -3.95 0.63 -1.44
CA VAL A 101 -3.00 0.18 -2.46
C VAL A 101 -3.20 0.94 -3.76
N LEU A 102 -2.14 1.03 -4.54
CA LEU A 102 -2.14 1.57 -5.88
C LEU A 102 -2.21 0.41 -6.88
N VAL A 103 -3.22 0.39 -7.73
CA VAL A 103 -3.42 -0.63 -8.77
C VAL A 103 -3.55 0.07 -10.11
N GLY A 104 -2.49 0.06 -10.93
CA GLY A 104 -2.45 0.80 -12.16
C GLY A 104 -2.75 2.29 -11.93
N ASN A 105 -3.83 2.78 -12.51
CA ASN A 105 -4.31 4.17 -12.36
C ASN A 105 -5.45 4.33 -11.34
N LYS A 106 -5.58 3.38 -10.41
CA LYS A 106 -6.61 3.36 -9.37
C LYS A 106 -5.99 3.32 -7.99
N ILE A 107 -6.70 3.88 -7.03
CA ILE A 107 -6.47 3.72 -5.60
C ILE A 107 -7.59 2.88 -5.03
N ILE A 108 -7.21 1.79 -4.35
CA ILE A 108 -8.12 0.94 -3.59
C ILE A 108 -7.84 1.21 -2.12
N TYR A 109 -8.84 1.53 -1.33
CA TYR A 109 -8.68 1.82 0.09
C TYR A 109 -9.79 1.23 0.94
N ALA A 110 -9.44 0.85 2.16
CA ALA A 110 -10.35 0.28 3.14
C ALA A 110 -10.79 1.36 4.14
N SER A 111 -12.08 1.58 4.25
CA SER A 111 -12.70 2.55 5.15
C SER A 111 -13.89 1.93 5.87
N SER A 112 -13.88 1.98 7.20
CA SER A 112 -14.94 1.36 8.02
C SER A 112 -15.16 -0.12 7.64
N THR A 113 -16.31 -0.47 7.12
CA THR A 113 -16.69 -1.82 6.67
C THR A 113 -16.79 -1.94 5.15
N LYS A 114 -16.02 -1.10 4.44
CA LYS A 114 -16.06 -1.03 2.98
C LYS A 114 -14.65 -1.03 2.41
N VAL A 115 -14.54 -1.57 1.22
CA VAL A 115 -13.39 -1.36 0.33
C VAL A 115 -13.86 -0.57 -0.87
N ASN A 116 -13.18 0.53 -1.13
CA ASN A 116 -13.56 1.51 -2.15
C ASN A 116 -12.48 1.59 -3.22
N CYS A 117 -12.88 2.05 -4.39
CA CYS A 117 -12.01 2.32 -5.52
C CYS A 117 -12.26 3.73 -6.03
N MET A 118 -11.20 4.45 -6.32
CA MET A 118 -11.25 5.75 -6.99
C MET A 118 -10.11 5.88 -8.00
N ASN A 119 -10.20 6.85 -8.89
CA ASN A 119 -9.06 7.17 -9.74
C ASN A 119 -7.99 7.97 -8.98
N LEU A 120 -6.82 8.18 -9.59
CA LEU A 120 -5.69 8.86 -8.95
C LEU A 120 -5.95 10.33 -8.60
N SER A 121 -7.02 10.93 -9.09
CA SER A 121 -7.46 12.29 -8.74
C SER A 121 -8.47 12.33 -7.60
N GLY A 122 -8.86 11.18 -7.07
CA GLY A 122 -9.91 11.06 -6.05
C GLY A 122 -11.34 11.09 -6.61
N LYS A 123 -11.49 11.14 -7.93
CA LYS A 123 -12.80 11.08 -8.60
C LYS A 123 -13.24 9.64 -8.83
N ASP A 124 -14.52 9.48 -9.22
CA ASP A 124 -15.14 8.17 -9.49
C ASP A 124 -15.03 7.21 -8.31
N ASP A 125 -15.14 7.76 -7.12
CA ASP A 125 -15.06 7.01 -5.86
C ASP A 125 -16.33 6.18 -5.68
N HIS A 126 -16.15 4.87 -5.57
CA HIS A 126 -17.26 3.94 -5.42
C HIS A 126 -16.87 2.72 -4.56
N VAL A 127 -17.87 2.08 -4.01
CA VAL A 127 -17.69 0.90 -3.17
C VAL A 127 -17.49 -0.33 -4.05
N LEU A 128 -16.41 -1.08 -3.80
CA LEU A 128 -16.19 -2.40 -4.38
C LEU A 128 -16.80 -3.50 -3.51
N PHE A 129 -16.57 -3.43 -2.20
CA PHE A 129 -17.04 -4.44 -1.25
C PHE A 129 -17.67 -3.77 -0.03
N LYS A 130 -18.77 -4.34 0.46
CA LYS A 130 -19.45 -3.93 1.69
C LYS A 130 -19.34 -5.02 2.76
N ASN A 131 -19.55 -4.63 4.02
CA ASN A 131 -19.55 -5.51 5.18
C ASN A 131 -18.22 -6.25 5.38
N VAL A 132 -17.14 -5.67 4.94
CA VAL A 132 -15.79 -6.23 5.01
C VAL A 132 -14.89 -5.28 5.77
N VAL A 133 -14.22 -5.77 6.79
CA VAL A 133 -13.16 -5.03 7.50
C VAL A 133 -11.81 -5.49 6.97
N ALA A 134 -11.26 -4.74 6.03
CA ALA A 134 -9.93 -5.01 5.52
C ALA A 134 -8.85 -4.41 6.43
N ARG A 135 -7.86 -5.23 6.78
CA ARG A 135 -6.70 -4.83 7.60
C ARG A 135 -5.45 -4.62 6.76
N ASN A 136 -5.33 -5.35 5.67
CA ASN A 136 -4.20 -5.28 4.77
C ASN A 136 -4.68 -5.53 3.34
N LEU A 137 -4.18 -4.75 2.42
CA LEU A 137 -4.43 -4.88 0.98
C LEU A 137 -3.10 -5.12 0.28
N GLN A 138 -3.07 -6.08 -0.62
CA GLN A 138 -1.91 -6.38 -1.47
C GLN A 138 -2.37 -6.54 -2.91
N VAL A 139 -1.47 -6.33 -3.84
CA VAL A 139 -1.74 -6.45 -5.28
C VAL A 139 -0.74 -7.40 -5.92
N LEU A 140 -1.28 -8.30 -6.73
CA LEU A 140 -0.48 -9.16 -7.61
C LEU A 140 -1.07 -9.06 -9.02
N GLY A 141 -0.34 -8.40 -9.92
CA GLY A 141 -0.87 -8.07 -11.25
C GLY A 141 -2.09 -7.13 -11.14
N ASN A 142 -3.25 -7.59 -11.57
CA ASN A 142 -4.52 -6.88 -11.46
C ASN A 142 -5.40 -7.40 -10.30
N ASP A 143 -4.93 -8.38 -9.56
CA ASP A 143 -5.69 -8.97 -8.47
C ASP A 143 -5.37 -8.29 -7.14
N ILE A 144 -6.41 -8.10 -6.33
CA ILE A 144 -6.32 -7.49 -5.00
C ILE A 144 -6.51 -8.60 -3.98
N PHE A 145 -5.53 -8.73 -3.10
CA PHE A 145 -5.57 -9.64 -1.98
C PHE A 145 -5.84 -8.84 -0.71
N MET A 146 -6.74 -9.34 0.11
CA MET A 146 -7.14 -8.68 1.33
C MET A 146 -7.04 -9.64 2.52
N GLU A 147 -6.36 -9.20 3.55
CA GLU A 147 -6.48 -9.76 4.88
C GLU A 147 -7.57 -9.00 5.62
N GLY A 148 -8.59 -9.71 6.09
CA GLY A 148 -9.71 -9.08 6.77
C GLY A 148 -10.75 -10.08 7.18
N TYR A 149 -11.91 -9.59 7.61
CA TYR A 149 -13.03 -10.42 8.00
C TYR A 149 -14.34 -9.80 7.52
N GLU A 150 -15.32 -10.65 7.29
CA GLU A 150 -16.70 -10.23 7.14
C GLU A 150 -17.30 -9.91 8.49
N GLN A 151 -18.07 -8.85 8.56
CA GLN A 151 -18.69 -8.39 9.81
C GLN A 151 -19.67 -9.43 10.40
N SER A 152 -20.24 -10.32 9.57
CA SER A 152 -21.22 -11.33 9.98
C SER A 152 -20.61 -12.62 10.51
N ASP A 153 -19.38 -13.00 10.10
CA ASP A 153 -18.90 -14.38 10.24
C ASP A 153 -17.61 -14.51 11.06
N GLY A 154 -17.10 -13.42 11.62
CA GLY A 154 -15.84 -13.42 12.36
C GLY A 154 -14.61 -13.34 11.46
N GLU A 155 -13.45 -13.65 12.03
CA GLU A 155 -12.16 -13.54 11.31
C GLU A 155 -12.07 -14.58 10.21
N THR A 156 -12.18 -14.14 8.97
CA THR A 156 -12.00 -14.96 7.78
C THR A 156 -10.95 -14.31 6.88
N PHE A 157 -9.93 -15.07 6.49
CA PHE A 157 -8.99 -14.61 5.49
C PHE A 157 -9.64 -14.71 4.13
N CYS A 158 -9.87 -13.57 3.51
CA CYS A 158 -10.45 -13.49 2.19
C CYS A 158 -9.44 -12.94 1.20
N VAL A 159 -9.47 -13.52 0.01
CA VAL A 159 -8.78 -13.01 -1.16
C VAL A 159 -9.86 -12.56 -2.14
N PHE A 160 -9.73 -11.35 -2.67
CA PHE A 160 -10.60 -10.83 -3.70
C PHE A 160 -9.78 -10.53 -4.95
N ASN A 161 -10.34 -10.79 -6.11
CA ASN A 161 -9.79 -10.22 -7.32
C ASN A 161 -10.47 -8.88 -7.65
N ASN A 162 -9.96 -8.16 -8.64
CA ASN A 162 -10.54 -6.88 -9.07
C ASN A 162 -11.91 -6.98 -9.75
N GLU A 163 -12.38 -8.19 -10.03
CA GLU A 163 -13.74 -8.47 -10.52
C GLU A 163 -14.75 -8.70 -9.40
N GLY A 164 -14.31 -8.65 -8.15
CA GLY A 164 -15.15 -8.84 -6.97
C GLY A 164 -15.37 -10.30 -6.61
N GLN A 165 -14.65 -11.24 -7.21
CA GLN A 165 -14.69 -12.63 -6.80
C GLN A 165 -13.95 -12.82 -5.48
N ARG A 166 -14.53 -13.57 -4.56
CA ARG A 166 -14.01 -13.82 -3.23
C ARG A 166 -13.52 -15.26 -3.10
N TYR A 167 -12.30 -15.41 -2.57
CA TYR A 167 -11.70 -16.69 -2.26
C TYR A 167 -11.41 -16.78 -0.77
N TYR A 168 -11.76 -17.89 -0.14
CA TYR A 168 -11.43 -18.14 1.25
C TYR A 168 -10.14 -18.98 1.36
N LEU A 169 -9.31 -18.62 2.31
CA LEU A 169 -8.15 -19.40 2.71
C LEU A 169 -8.45 -20.05 4.06
N GLY A 170 -8.66 -21.35 4.10
CA GLY A 170 -8.94 -22.08 5.33
C GLY A 170 -9.42 -23.50 5.08
N GLU A 171 -9.47 -24.31 6.14
CA GLU A 171 -9.94 -25.68 6.05
C GLU A 171 -11.46 -25.72 5.75
N ASN A 172 -11.82 -26.43 4.69
CA ASN A 172 -13.18 -26.91 4.38
C ASN A 172 -14.22 -25.91 3.86
N GLN A 173 -13.85 -24.85 3.17
CA GLN A 173 -14.89 -24.09 2.48
C GLN A 173 -14.86 -24.31 0.97
N THR A 174 -15.75 -25.19 0.51
CA THR A 174 -16.11 -25.40 -0.90
C THR A 174 -17.31 -24.57 -1.30
N GLU A 175 -17.42 -23.33 -0.84
CA GLU A 175 -18.56 -22.51 -1.20
C GLU A 175 -18.38 -21.85 -2.56
N THR A 176 -19.45 -21.87 -3.33
CA THR A 176 -19.57 -21.18 -4.60
C THR A 176 -19.43 -19.67 -4.38
N PHE A 177 -18.55 -19.07 -5.15
CA PHE A 177 -18.29 -17.61 -5.11
C PHE A 177 -19.54 -16.85 -5.53
N GLU A 178 -20.05 -16.00 -4.65
CA GLU A 178 -21.06 -15.01 -5.01
C GLU A 178 -20.36 -13.71 -5.43
N ASN A 179 -20.89 -13.08 -6.46
CA ASN A 179 -20.39 -11.78 -6.91
C ASN A 179 -20.83 -10.71 -5.91
N VAL A 180 -19.90 -10.15 -5.15
CA VAL A 180 -20.19 -9.19 -4.07
C VAL A 180 -20.62 -7.82 -4.61
N GLN A 181 -20.55 -7.57 -5.92
CA GLN A 181 -21.00 -6.32 -6.53
C GLN A 181 -22.52 -6.10 -6.46
N ASP A 182 -23.29 -7.14 -6.26
CA ASP A 182 -24.77 -7.10 -6.25
C ASP A 182 -25.37 -7.05 -4.83
N ALA A 183 -24.53 -6.91 -3.81
CA ALA A 183 -24.98 -6.87 -2.41
C ALA A 183 -25.13 -5.44 -1.87
#